data_0a564ae9fa97823d4b072bd665963aab
#
_entry.id   0a564ae9fa97823d4b072bd665963aab
#
_cell.length_a   1.000
_cell.length_b   1.000
_cell.length_c   1.000
_cell.angle_alpha   90.00
_cell.angle_beta   90.00
_cell.angle_gamma   90.00
#
_symmetry.space_group_name_H-M   'P 1'
#
loop_
_entity.id
_entity.type
_entity.pdbx_description
1 polymer ?
#
loop_
_entity_poly.entity_id
_entity_poly.type
_entity_poly.pdbx_seq_one_letter_code
_entity_poly.pdbx_strand_id
1 'polypeptide(L)'
;MKISFHGAARTVTGSKHLVQLDNNEIILLDCGLFQGMGRDTDSLNAKFGFDAAKVDYVILSHAHIDHSGLLPKLVKEGFSGAIYCTPGTKALAEILLEDSAMIQRDDAKYGNKRRAKQGLPPIEPLYDIEDVNLTIPLLKAVDYNTPTKISDSVEVLFTDAGHIIGSAAVSLKIKNGENTESLTFSGDIGRYRDMILRSPAVFPHADYIIIESTYGDKLHDLIHTTPDDLLKWIESTCVEHKGNLIIPAFSVGRTQEILFELNQLSLEKRLPHIPIYVDSPLSMEATEVLKKFPKYFNKKIQKILEVDDDPFDFEGLRYIKSVEESKALNEDLHPKVIISASGMADAGRVKHHIKNNISNAKNTILLVGYC
;
A
#
# COMPACT_ATOMS: atom_id res chain seq x y z
N MET A 1 22.33 22.25 3.67
CA MET A 1 21.36 21.14 3.86
C MET A 1 22.08 19.84 4.21
N LYS A 2 21.53 18.99 5.13
CA LYS A 2 22.04 17.67 5.50
C LYS A 2 20.93 16.62 5.36
N ILE A 3 21.21 15.49 4.72
CA ILE A 3 20.26 14.37 4.55
C ILE A 3 20.75 13.18 5.38
N SER A 4 19.84 12.55 6.13
CA SER A 4 20.09 11.35 6.93
C SER A 4 19.06 10.27 6.60
N PHE A 5 19.52 9.04 6.39
CA PHE A 5 18.70 7.88 6.04
C PHE A 5 18.47 7.03 7.29
N HIS A 6 17.21 6.85 7.67
CA HIS A 6 16.80 6.08 8.86
C HIS A 6 16.00 4.80 8.50
N GLY A 7 15.94 4.47 7.23
CA GLY A 7 15.32 3.27 6.67
C GLY A 7 15.36 3.31 5.16
N ALA A 8 14.90 2.25 4.50
CA ALA A 8 14.94 2.05 3.06
C ALA A 8 16.32 2.37 2.43
N ALA A 9 17.39 2.16 3.20
CA ALA A 9 18.78 2.29 2.77
C ALA A 9 19.43 0.92 2.91
N ARG A 10 19.72 0.25 1.78
CA ARG A 10 20.13 -1.16 1.68
C ARG A 10 19.04 -2.15 2.13
N THR A 11 17.80 -1.70 2.25
CA THR A 11 16.59 -2.46 2.54
C THR A 11 15.45 -1.89 1.73
N VAL A 12 14.41 -2.68 1.47
CA VAL A 12 13.25 -2.24 0.69
C VAL A 12 12.27 -1.42 1.55
N THR A 13 12.05 -1.82 2.80
CA THR A 13 10.98 -1.27 3.64
C THR A 13 11.50 -0.25 4.67
N GLY A 14 10.57 0.48 5.28
CA GLY A 14 10.84 1.40 6.39
C GLY A 14 11.34 2.77 5.94
N SER A 15 10.81 3.29 4.83
CA SER A 15 11.22 4.59 4.25
C SER A 15 11.13 5.74 5.25
N LYS A 16 12.28 6.32 5.61
CA LYS A 16 12.41 7.48 6.50
C LYS A 16 13.68 8.24 6.17
N HIS A 17 13.57 9.45 5.62
CA HIS A 17 14.74 10.27 5.26
C HIS A 17 14.58 11.65 5.86
N LEU A 18 15.51 12.02 6.74
CA LEU A 18 15.47 13.30 7.44
C LEU A 18 16.29 14.32 6.66
N VAL A 19 15.71 15.45 6.32
CA VAL A 19 16.33 16.59 5.66
C VAL A 19 16.40 17.75 6.66
N GLN A 20 17.59 18.06 7.15
CA GLN A 20 17.86 19.19 8.03
C GLN A 20 18.39 20.37 7.22
N LEU A 21 17.72 21.50 7.32
CA LEU A 21 18.08 22.74 6.66
C LEU A 21 19.04 23.57 7.53
N ASP A 22 19.73 24.53 6.90
CA ASP A 22 20.72 25.37 7.58
C ASP A 22 20.07 26.37 8.56
N ASN A 23 18.78 26.65 8.40
CA ASN A 23 17.95 27.41 9.35
C ASN A 23 17.39 26.56 10.50
N ASN A 24 17.81 25.29 10.62
CA ASN A 24 17.36 24.28 11.57
C ASN A 24 15.94 23.71 11.34
N GLU A 25 15.23 24.08 10.27
CA GLU A 25 14.01 23.36 9.91
C GLU A 25 14.33 21.90 9.58
N ILE A 26 13.49 20.98 10.03
CA ILE A 26 13.64 19.54 9.84
C ILE A 26 12.42 18.98 9.11
N ILE A 27 12.67 18.41 7.94
CA ILE A 27 11.66 17.76 7.10
C ILE A 27 11.90 16.25 7.13
N LEU A 28 10.85 15.48 7.35
CA LEU A 28 10.88 14.03 7.21
C LEU A 28 10.19 13.64 5.89
N LEU A 29 10.91 12.97 5.01
CA LEU A 29 10.39 12.35 3.80
C LEU A 29 10.00 10.92 4.14
N ASP A 30 8.71 10.62 4.12
CA ASP A 30 8.07 9.39 4.58
C ASP A 30 8.31 9.07 6.06
N CYS A 31 7.49 8.17 6.61
CA CYS A 31 7.61 7.67 7.98
C CYS A 31 7.13 6.22 8.04
N GLY A 32 7.88 5.33 7.41
CA GLY A 32 7.47 3.98 7.10
C GLY A 32 7.86 2.95 8.15
N LEU A 33 7.08 1.88 8.18
CA LEU A 33 7.26 0.71 9.03
C LEU A 33 8.21 -0.28 8.34
N PHE A 34 9.21 -0.80 9.05
CA PHE A 34 10.00 -1.93 8.56
C PHE A 34 9.15 -3.20 8.54
N GLN A 35 9.20 -3.94 7.45
CA GLN A 35 8.54 -5.22 7.26
C GLN A 35 9.53 -6.25 6.71
N GLY A 36 9.31 -7.54 7.02
CA GLY A 36 10.11 -8.63 6.46
C GLY A 36 11.55 -8.73 6.98
N MET A 37 11.93 -7.99 8.03
CA MET A 37 13.29 -8.00 8.60
C MET A 37 13.52 -9.15 9.60
N GLY A 38 12.63 -10.14 9.62
CA GLY A 38 12.72 -11.29 10.54
C GLY A 38 12.69 -10.85 12.02
N ARG A 39 13.69 -11.28 12.79
CA ARG A 39 13.77 -10.98 14.24
C ARG A 39 14.08 -9.52 14.56
N ASP A 40 14.59 -8.76 13.59
CA ASP A 40 14.99 -7.37 13.81
C ASP A 40 13.85 -6.38 13.57
N THR A 41 12.73 -6.83 12.98
CA THR A 41 11.58 -5.98 12.64
C THR A 41 11.11 -5.15 13.84
N ASP A 42 10.89 -5.78 14.98
CA ASP A 42 10.37 -5.08 16.18
C ASP A 42 11.37 -4.04 16.71
N SER A 43 12.65 -4.38 16.76
CA SER A 43 13.70 -3.48 17.24
C SER A 43 13.91 -2.28 16.33
N LEU A 44 13.80 -2.46 15.01
CA LEU A 44 13.90 -1.41 14.01
C LEU A 44 12.71 -0.45 14.06
N ASN A 45 11.52 -0.96 14.33
CA ASN A 45 10.31 -0.15 14.46
C ASN A 45 10.17 0.53 15.82
N ALA A 46 10.88 0.03 16.85
CA ALA A 46 10.82 0.60 18.19
C ALA A 46 11.42 2.01 18.29
N LYS A 47 12.38 2.38 17.43
CA LYS A 47 13.12 3.64 17.52
C LYS A 47 13.25 4.30 16.15
N PHE A 48 13.09 5.62 16.09
CA PHE A 48 13.30 6.40 14.85
C PHE A 48 14.77 6.66 14.53
N GLY A 49 15.63 6.74 15.54
CA GLY A 49 17.03 7.20 15.39
C GLY A 49 17.17 8.73 15.30
N PHE A 50 16.06 9.45 15.49
CA PHE A 50 15.98 10.92 15.60
C PHE A 50 14.89 11.30 16.61
N ASP A 51 14.82 12.55 17.00
CA ASP A 51 13.84 13.10 17.92
C ASP A 51 12.57 13.51 17.15
N ALA A 52 11.47 12.81 17.36
CA ALA A 52 10.19 13.04 16.67
C ALA A 52 9.62 14.44 16.93
N ALA A 53 9.81 14.98 18.15
CA ALA A 53 9.31 16.30 18.53
C ALA A 53 10.04 17.46 17.84
N LYS A 54 11.18 17.19 17.19
CA LYS A 54 11.95 18.19 16.44
C LYS A 54 11.64 18.22 14.94
N VAL A 55 10.81 17.32 14.45
CA VAL A 55 10.38 17.30 13.05
C VAL A 55 9.34 18.39 12.86
N ASP A 56 9.57 19.33 11.94
CA ASP A 56 8.64 20.42 11.65
C ASP A 56 7.55 19.99 10.67
N TYR A 57 7.92 19.21 9.65
CA TYR A 57 7.00 18.78 8.59
C TYR A 57 7.30 17.34 8.16
N VAL A 58 6.25 16.62 7.79
CA VAL A 58 6.36 15.34 7.07
C VAL A 58 5.85 15.54 5.64
N ILE A 59 6.56 15.01 4.67
CA ILE A 59 6.11 14.94 3.28
C ILE A 59 5.97 13.48 2.93
N LEU A 60 4.73 13.03 2.73
CA LEU A 60 4.39 11.64 2.48
C LEU A 60 4.24 11.39 0.98
N SER A 61 5.10 10.54 0.42
CA SER A 61 5.10 10.20 -0.99
C SER A 61 3.87 9.38 -1.39
N HIS A 62 3.52 8.37 -0.59
CA HIS A 62 2.35 7.53 -0.80
C HIS A 62 1.95 6.77 0.47
N ALA A 63 0.83 6.05 0.40
CA ALA A 63 0.18 5.52 1.59
C ALA A 63 0.62 4.11 2.03
N HIS A 64 1.47 3.38 1.28
CA HIS A 64 1.92 2.07 1.72
C HIS A 64 2.52 2.12 3.12
N ILE A 65 2.35 1.06 3.89
CA ILE A 65 2.71 1.00 5.31
C ILE A 65 4.21 1.13 5.55
N ASP A 66 5.04 0.70 4.63
CA ASP A 66 6.49 0.90 4.67
C ASP A 66 6.94 2.34 4.32
N HIS A 67 5.98 3.24 4.00
CA HIS A 67 6.15 4.68 3.81
C HIS A 67 5.36 5.53 4.79
N SER A 68 4.23 5.05 5.31
CA SER A 68 3.32 5.80 6.19
C SER A 68 3.15 5.20 7.59
N GLY A 69 3.47 3.93 7.76
CA GLY A 69 3.01 3.10 8.89
C GLY A 69 3.53 3.50 10.28
N LEU A 70 4.52 4.37 10.39
CA LEU A 70 4.97 4.91 11.68
C LEU A 70 4.51 6.35 11.94
N LEU A 71 3.65 6.93 11.10
CA LEU A 71 3.10 8.27 11.35
C LEU A 71 2.38 8.38 12.70
N PRO A 72 1.51 7.42 13.11
CA PRO A 72 0.85 7.50 14.41
C PRO A 72 1.85 7.40 15.58
N LYS A 73 2.89 6.58 15.45
CA LYS A 73 3.97 6.52 16.45
C LYS A 73 4.76 7.83 16.50
N LEU A 74 5.00 8.48 15.36
CA LEU A 74 5.68 9.77 15.30
C LEU A 74 4.89 10.84 16.10
N VAL A 75 3.57 10.88 15.92
CA VAL A 75 2.66 11.76 16.67
C VAL A 75 2.68 11.42 18.16
N LYS A 76 2.57 10.15 18.51
CA LYS A 76 2.68 9.66 19.89
C LYS A 76 3.99 10.09 20.58
N GLU A 77 5.10 10.17 19.82
CA GLU A 77 6.41 10.60 20.32
C GLU A 77 6.64 12.12 20.22
N GLY A 78 5.59 12.90 19.97
CA GLY A 78 5.60 14.36 20.13
C GLY A 78 5.62 15.18 18.84
N PHE A 79 5.54 14.56 17.67
CA PHE A 79 5.34 15.31 16.42
C PHE A 79 3.95 15.98 16.42
N SER A 80 3.92 17.26 16.07
CA SER A 80 2.67 18.05 16.00
C SER A 80 2.56 18.90 14.74
N GLY A 81 3.50 18.74 13.80
CA GLY A 81 3.55 19.48 12.54
C GLY A 81 2.54 18.98 11.51
N ALA A 82 2.56 19.57 10.32
CA ALA A 82 1.71 19.14 9.21
C ALA A 82 2.34 17.97 8.43
N ILE A 83 1.49 17.06 7.93
CA ILE A 83 1.86 15.96 7.04
C ILE A 83 1.29 16.28 5.66
N TYR A 84 2.13 16.68 4.72
CA TYR A 84 1.71 17.02 3.37
C TYR A 84 1.71 15.77 2.49
N CYS A 85 0.63 15.55 1.75
CA CYS A 85 0.47 14.43 0.82
C CYS A 85 -0.57 14.77 -0.25
N THR A 86 -0.76 13.89 -1.24
CA THR A 86 -1.84 14.07 -2.21
C THR A 86 -3.20 13.68 -1.62
N PRO A 87 -4.34 14.12 -2.23
CA PRO A 87 -5.67 13.70 -1.79
C PRO A 87 -5.87 12.17 -1.80
N GLY A 88 -5.35 11.47 -2.81
CA GLY A 88 -5.43 10.01 -2.89
C GLY A 88 -4.62 9.31 -1.80
N THR A 89 -3.39 9.80 -1.55
CA THR A 89 -2.54 9.31 -0.46
C THR A 89 -3.20 9.54 0.89
N LYS A 90 -3.80 10.71 1.14
CA LYS A 90 -4.54 10.98 2.37
C LYS A 90 -5.66 9.96 2.60
N ALA A 91 -6.51 9.77 1.60
CA ALA A 91 -7.66 8.87 1.72
C ALA A 91 -7.26 7.40 1.93
N LEU A 92 -6.16 6.93 1.29
CA LEU A 92 -5.62 5.60 1.53
C LEU A 92 -4.94 5.48 2.89
N ALA A 93 -4.17 6.50 3.30
CA ALA A 93 -3.46 6.48 4.58
C ALA A 93 -4.44 6.38 5.76
N GLU A 94 -5.61 7.03 5.69
CA GLU A 94 -6.65 6.93 6.71
C GLU A 94 -7.03 5.47 6.96
N ILE A 95 -7.42 4.70 5.94
CA ILE A 95 -7.83 3.29 6.10
C ILE A 95 -6.66 2.35 6.42
N LEU A 96 -5.48 2.61 5.85
CA LEU A 96 -4.31 1.74 6.07
C LEU A 96 -3.75 1.88 7.49
N LEU A 97 -3.74 3.08 8.07
CA LEU A 97 -3.27 3.31 9.43
C LEU A 97 -4.24 2.74 10.46
N GLU A 98 -5.56 2.84 10.21
CA GLU A 98 -6.58 2.20 11.06
C GLU A 98 -6.44 0.68 11.04
N ASP A 99 -6.33 0.05 9.88
CA ASP A 99 -6.13 -1.40 9.73
C ASP A 99 -4.84 -1.85 10.42
N SER A 100 -3.74 -1.10 10.22
CA SER A 100 -2.46 -1.38 10.87
C SER A 100 -2.55 -1.33 12.41
N ALA A 101 -3.25 -0.35 12.98
CA ALA A 101 -3.47 -0.27 14.43
C ALA A 101 -4.28 -1.47 14.95
N MET A 102 -5.32 -1.90 14.22
CA MET A 102 -6.12 -3.06 14.59
C MET A 102 -5.29 -4.35 14.53
N ILE A 103 -4.49 -4.55 13.48
CA ILE A 103 -3.59 -5.71 13.33
C ILE A 103 -2.60 -5.75 14.50
N GLN A 104 -1.90 -4.65 14.80
CA GLN A 104 -0.93 -4.58 15.91
C GLN A 104 -1.57 -4.89 17.27
N ARG A 105 -2.78 -4.36 17.52
CA ARG A 105 -3.54 -4.65 18.74
C ARG A 105 -3.87 -6.14 18.87
N ASP A 106 -4.34 -6.75 17.79
CA ASP A 106 -4.76 -8.15 17.81
C ASP A 106 -3.55 -9.08 17.90
N ASP A 107 -2.43 -8.75 17.27
CA ASP A 107 -1.14 -9.46 17.39
C ASP A 107 -0.58 -9.36 18.82
N ALA A 108 -0.61 -8.18 19.41
CA ALA A 108 -0.22 -7.98 20.80
C ALA A 108 -1.10 -8.81 21.76
N LYS A 109 -2.42 -8.79 21.56
CA LYS A 109 -3.38 -9.57 22.35
C LYS A 109 -3.12 -11.09 22.25
N TYR A 110 -2.86 -11.59 21.05
CA TYR A 110 -2.54 -13.00 20.81
C TYR A 110 -1.17 -13.36 21.41
N GLY A 111 -0.15 -12.55 21.17
CA GLY A 111 1.20 -12.72 21.71
C GLY A 111 1.20 -12.73 23.25
N ASN A 112 0.45 -11.83 23.86
CA ASN A 112 0.37 -11.70 25.33
C ASN A 112 -0.27 -12.91 26.00
N LYS A 113 -1.22 -13.61 25.37
CA LYS A 113 -1.74 -14.89 25.88
C LYS A 113 -0.66 -15.95 26.01
N ARG A 114 0.29 -16.00 25.08
CA ARG A 114 1.42 -16.93 25.08
C ARG A 114 2.48 -16.49 26.10
N ARG A 115 2.80 -15.19 26.14
CA ARG A 115 3.80 -14.60 27.05
C ARG A 115 3.39 -14.77 28.51
N ALA A 116 2.11 -14.58 28.82
CA ALA A 116 1.58 -14.80 30.19
C ALA A 116 1.81 -16.24 30.67
N LYS A 117 1.65 -17.24 29.81
CA LYS A 117 1.96 -18.65 30.13
C LYS A 117 3.45 -18.90 30.39
N GLN A 118 4.32 -18.02 29.89
CA GLN A 118 5.77 -18.10 30.03
C GLN A 118 6.32 -17.18 31.17
N GLY A 119 5.44 -16.46 31.88
CA GLY A 119 5.85 -15.48 32.92
C GLY A 119 6.58 -14.26 32.34
N LEU A 120 6.43 -13.96 31.05
CA LEU A 120 7.06 -12.82 30.40
C LEU A 120 6.16 -11.58 30.44
N PRO A 121 6.74 -10.36 30.50
CA PRO A 121 5.95 -9.13 30.49
C PRO A 121 5.17 -8.99 29.17
N PRO A 122 3.99 -8.33 29.20
CA PRO A 122 3.22 -8.08 27.98
C PRO A 122 3.99 -7.19 27.01
N ILE A 123 3.69 -7.33 25.72
CA ILE A 123 4.09 -6.41 24.64
C ILE A 123 2.93 -5.46 24.36
N GLU A 124 3.28 -4.23 24.01
CA GLU A 124 2.33 -3.21 23.59
C GLU A 124 2.47 -2.97 22.09
N PRO A 125 1.39 -2.60 21.38
CA PRO A 125 1.49 -2.16 19.99
C PRO A 125 2.30 -0.86 19.92
N LEU A 126 2.94 -0.60 18.79
CA LEU A 126 3.70 0.64 18.55
C LEU A 126 2.81 1.88 18.71
N TYR A 127 1.57 1.77 18.28
CA TYR A 127 0.52 2.77 18.40
C TYR A 127 -0.86 2.08 18.38
N ASP A 128 -1.88 2.79 18.75
CA ASP A 128 -3.27 2.35 18.76
C ASP A 128 -4.17 3.25 17.90
N ILE A 129 -5.48 3.00 17.92
CA ILE A 129 -6.47 3.74 17.13
C ILE A 129 -6.59 5.21 17.58
N GLU A 130 -6.31 5.53 18.85
CA GLU A 130 -6.34 6.89 19.36
C GLU A 130 -5.17 7.70 18.77
N ASP A 131 -3.98 7.09 18.69
CA ASP A 131 -2.81 7.69 18.01
C ASP A 131 -3.08 7.94 16.52
N VAL A 132 -3.80 7.03 15.83
CA VAL A 132 -4.26 7.22 14.45
C VAL A 132 -5.23 8.40 14.35
N ASN A 133 -6.22 8.49 15.24
CA ASN A 133 -7.20 9.57 15.27
C ASN A 133 -6.55 10.95 15.49
N LEU A 134 -5.43 11.01 16.22
CA LEU A 134 -4.63 12.22 16.40
C LEU A 134 -3.81 12.56 15.14
N THR A 135 -3.43 11.55 14.35
CA THR A 135 -2.61 11.70 13.15
C THR A 135 -3.39 12.20 11.94
N ILE A 136 -4.58 11.65 11.71
CA ILE A 136 -5.41 11.96 10.52
C ILE A 136 -5.65 13.48 10.32
N PRO A 137 -5.97 14.29 11.34
CA PRO A 137 -6.15 15.73 11.18
C PRO A 137 -4.90 16.50 10.74
N LEU A 138 -3.71 15.93 10.93
CA LEU A 138 -2.45 16.54 10.52
C LEU A 138 -2.18 16.35 9.02
N LEU A 139 -2.88 15.43 8.34
CA LEU A 139 -2.77 15.20 6.90
C LEU A 139 -3.34 16.37 6.10
N LYS A 140 -2.49 17.06 5.34
CA LYS A 140 -2.81 18.20 4.48
C LYS A 140 -2.69 17.78 3.01
N ALA A 141 -3.84 17.76 2.33
CA ALA A 141 -3.89 17.36 0.93
C ALA A 141 -3.43 18.52 0.01
N VAL A 142 -2.53 18.18 -0.92
CA VAL A 142 -2.01 19.06 -1.97
C VAL A 142 -2.16 18.35 -3.31
N ASP A 143 -2.81 19.01 -4.27
CA ASP A 143 -3.00 18.42 -5.60
C ASP A 143 -1.68 18.30 -6.37
N TYR A 144 -1.62 17.32 -7.30
CA TYR A 144 -0.48 17.19 -8.21
C TYR A 144 -0.22 18.49 -8.99
N ASN A 145 1.05 18.73 -9.26
CA ASN A 145 1.54 19.86 -10.05
C ASN A 145 1.14 21.24 -9.49
N THR A 146 0.84 21.31 -8.18
CA THR A 146 0.49 22.55 -7.49
C THR A 146 1.63 22.91 -6.53
N PRO A 147 2.53 23.86 -6.90
CA PRO A 147 3.57 24.32 -5.99
C PRO A 147 2.96 24.88 -4.72
N THR A 148 3.36 24.37 -3.58
CA THR A 148 2.80 24.74 -2.28
C THR A 148 3.90 25.15 -1.31
N LYS A 149 3.84 26.38 -0.85
CA LYS A 149 4.74 26.89 0.18
C LYS A 149 4.35 26.29 1.54
N ILE A 150 5.27 25.55 2.16
CA ILE A 150 5.07 24.91 3.47
C ILE A 150 5.75 25.70 4.60
N SER A 151 6.81 26.45 4.28
CA SER A 151 7.44 27.42 5.17
C SER A 151 8.00 28.58 4.35
N ASP A 152 8.68 29.53 5.00
CA ASP A 152 9.36 30.62 4.28
C ASP A 152 10.55 30.11 3.44
N SER A 153 11.09 28.97 3.82
CA SER A 153 12.26 28.35 3.20
C SER A 153 11.94 27.25 2.22
N VAL A 154 10.72 26.64 2.26
CA VAL A 154 10.42 25.41 1.54
C VAL A 154 9.12 25.50 0.76
N GLU A 155 9.21 25.14 -0.52
CA GLU A 155 8.08 24.89 -1.43
C GLU A 155 8.10 23.42 -1.85
N VAL A 156 6.93 22.73 -1.77
CA VAL A 156 6.76 21.34 -2.20
C VAL A 156 5.93 21.26 -3.48
N LEU A 157 6.30 20.33 -4.36
CA LEU A 157 5.55 19.95 -5.55
C LEU A 157 5.43 18.43 -5.60
N PHE A 158 4.19 17.94 -5.72
CA PHE A 158 3.90 16.52 -5.95
C PHE A 158 3.72 16.25 -7.45
N THR A 159 4.44 15.25 -7.97
CA THR A 159 4.33 14.78 -9.35
C THR A 159 3.87 13.33 -9.34
N ASP A 160 2.89 12.96 -10.17
CA ASP A 160 2.29 11.61 -10.19
C ASP A 160 3.35 10.54 -10.42
N ALA A 161 3.55 9.65 -9.45
CA ALA A 161 4.50 8.55 -9.53
C ALA A 161 3.91 7.28 -10.15
N GLY A 162 2.60 7.20 -10.36
CA GLY A 162 1.93 6.09 -11.04
C GLY A 162 2.02 4.73 -10.35
N HIS A 163 2.35 4.69 -9.05
CA HIS A 163 2.57 3.46 -8.28
C HIS A 163 1.28 2.93 -7.63
N ILE A 164 0.66 3.72 -6.79
CA ILE A 164 -0.71 3.51 -6.27
C ILE A 164 -1.48 4.82 -6.35
N ILE A 165 -2.79 4.77 -6.07
CA ILE A 165 -3.61 5.99 -6.11
C ILE A 165 -3.02 7.05 -5.17
N GLY A 166 -2.76 8.23 -5.72
CA GLY A 166 -2.19 9.34 -4.97
C GLY A 166 -0.66 9.33 -4.82
N SER A 167 0.05 8.28 -5.23
CA SER A 167 1.51 8.22 -5.13
C SER A 167 2.20 9.35 -5.87
N ALA A 168 3.25 9.92 -5.29
CA ALA A 168 3.94 11.07 -5.84
C ALA A 168 5.46 10.99 -5.68
N ALA A 169 6.17 11.43 -6.72
CA ALA A 169 7.51 11.97 -6.52
C ALA A 169 7.40 13.36 -5.89
N VAL A 170 8.21 13.62 -4.88
CA VAL A 170 8.20 14.84 -4.07
C VAL A 170 9.37 15.71 -4.49
N SER A 171 9.10 16.89 -5.05
CA SER A 171 10.14 17.87 -5.36
C SER A 171 10.08 19.02 -4.36
N LEU A 172 11.20 19.29 -3.70
CA LEU A 172 11.37 20.40 -2.77
C LEU A 172 12.23 21.49 -3.40
N LYS A 173 11.80 22.74 -3.33
CA LYS A 173 12.65 23.91 -3.50
C LYS A 173 12.96 24.51 -2.14
N ILE A 174 14.24 24.59 -1.83
CA ILE A 174 14.75 24.97 -0.51
C ILE A 174 15.56 26.25 -0.66
N LYS A 175 15.14 27.31 0.00
CA LYS A 175 15.89 28.57 0.09
C LYS A 175 16.97 28.44 1.17
N ASN A 176 18.22 28.68 0.77
CA ASN A 176 19.38 28.66 1.65
C ASN A 176 20.11 30.00 1.48
N GLY A 177 19.73 31.01 2.26
CA GLY A 177 20.19 32.39 2.08
C GLY A 177 19.74 32.97 0.74
N GLU A 178 20.70 33.39 -0.08
CA GLU A 178 20.46 33.88 -1.45
C GLU A 178 20.35 32.76 -2.50
N ASN A 179 20.75 31.55 -2.15
CA ASN A 179 20.69 30.38 -3.04
C ASN A 179 19.38 29.64 -2.89
N THR A 180 18.99 28.93 -3.96
CA THR A 180 17.88 27.97 -3.95
C THR A 180 18.43 26.63 -4.40
N GLU A 181 18.25 25.60 -3.60
CA GLU A 181 18.60 24.22 -3.89
C GLU A 181 17.32 23.42 -4.15
N SER A 182 17.39 22.41 -5.00
CA SER A 182 16.26 21.53 -5.31
C SER A 182 16.61 20.07 -4.98
N LEU A 183 15.68 19.40 -4.27
CA LEU A 183 15.76 18.00 -3.92
C LEU A 183 14.53 17.29 -4.43
N THR A 184 14.69 16.19 -5.17
CA THR A 184 13.58 15.29 -5.53
C THR A 184 13.74 13.95 -4.82
N PHE A 185 12.66 13.51 -4.18
CA PHE A 185 12.50 12.17 -3.61
C PHE A 185 11.45 11.42 -4.44
N SER A 186 11.85 10.29 -5.03
CA SER A 186 10.97 9.54 -5.95
C SER A 186 9.77 8.91 -5.25
N GLY A 187 9.86 8.59 -3.95
CA GLY A 187 8.99 7.55 -3.40
C GLY A 187 9.14 6.26 -4.23
N ASP A 188 8.11 5.46 -4.28
CA ASP A 188 8.04 4.30 -5.17
C ASP A 188 7.49 4.72 -6.53
N ILE A 189 8.13 4.27 -7.60
CA ILE A 189 7.78 4.61 -8.98
C ILE A 189 6.99 3.45 -9.59
N GLY A 190 5.84 3.77 -10.16
CA GLY A 190 4.98 2.80 -10.84
C GLY A 190 5.49 2.39 -12.21
N ARG A 191 4.74 1.50 -12.83
CA ARG A 191 5.05 0.96 -14.16
C ARG A 191 4.58 1.90 -15.27
N TYR A 192 5.37 2.00 -16.32
CA TYR A 192 4.87 2.54 -17.59
C TYR A 192 3.82 1.58 -18.15
N ARG A 193 2.67 2.12 -18.61
CA ARG A 193 1.52 1.36 -19.14
C ARG A 193 0.81 0.49 -18.08
N ASP A 194 0.65 1.05 -16.88
CA ASP A 194 -0.18 0.43 -15.84
C ASP A 194 -1.61 0.20 -16.35
N MET A 195 -2.27 -0.83 -15.81
CA MET A 195 -3.62 -1.23 -16.25
C MET A 195 -4.68 -0.22 -15.85
N ILE A 196 -4.55 0.40 -14.67
CA ILE A 196 -5.53 1.29 -14.06
C ILE A 196 -5.01 2.73 -14.01
N LEU A 197 -3.80 2.92 -13.49
CA LEU A 197 -3.25 4.24 -13.21
C LEU A 197 -2.54 4.85 -14.42
N ARG A 198 -2.30 6.14 -14.36
CA ARG A 198 -1.46 6.82 -15.33
C ARG A 198 -0.01 6.38 -15.15
N SER A 199 0.75 6.42 -16.24
CA SER A 199 2.19 6.23 -16.18
C SER A 199 2.85 7.32 -15.33
N PRO A 200 3.99 7.01 -14.66
CA PRO A 200 4.77 8.02 -13.95
C PRO A 200 5.01 9.25 -14.81
N ALA A 201 4.77 10.43 -14.25
CA ALA A 201 5.05 11.70 -14.89
C ALA A 201 6.53 12.07 -14.69
N VAL A 202 7.07 12.87 -15.61
CA VAL A 202 8.42 13.40 -15.47
C VAL A 202 8.42 14.48 -14.39
N PHE A 203 9.22 14.30 -13.34
CA PHE A 203 9.39 15.31 -12.30
C PHE A 203 10.42 16.38 -12.73
N PRO A 204 10.39 17.58 -12.12
CA PRO A 204 11.30 18.67 -12.45
C PRO A 204 12.76 18.30 -12.26
N HIS A 205 13.65 19.01 -12.98
CA HIS A 205 15.09 18.94 -12.74
C HIS A 205 15.39 19.28 -11.27
N ALA A 206 16.31 18.53 -10.66
CA ALA A 206 16.74 18.74 -9.28
C ALA A 206 18.27 18.68 -9.16
N ASP A 207 18.81 19.42 -8.19
CA ASP A 207 20.23 19.37 -7.85
C ASP A 207 20.61 18.07 -7.14
N TYR A 208 19.66 17.55 -6.34
CA TYR A 208 19.80 16.27 -5.60
C TYR A 208 18.61 15.37 -5.85
N ILE A 209 18.84 14.06 -5.96
CA ILE A 209 17.81 13.06 -6.15
C ILE A 209 18.02 11.93 -5.13
N ILE A 210 16.94 11.61 -4.37
CA ILE A 210 16.80 10.37 -3.62
C ILE A 210 15.87 9.49 -4.43
N ILE A 211 16.36 8.35 -4.95
CA ILE A 211 15.61 7.48 -5.85
C ILE A 211 15.60 6.06 -5.33
N GLU A 212 14.44 5.39 -5.46
CA GLU A 212 14.33 3.96 -5.21
C GLU A 212 15.21 3.15 -6.17
N SER A 213 15.58 1.95 -5.75
CA SER A 213 16.34 1.01 -6.59
C SER A 213 15.96 -0.45 -6.32
N THR A 214 14.70 -0.70 -6.00
CA THR A 214 14.17 -2.03 -5.64
C THR A 214 14.48 -3.08 -6.70
N TYR A 215 14.35 -2.72 -7.96
CA TYR A 215 14.70 -3.55 -9.12
C TYR A 215 15.87 -2.98 -9.93
N GLY A 216 16.75 -2.20 -9.29
CA GLY A 216 17.85 -1.52 -9.95
C GLY A 216 18.92 -2.43 -10.57
N ASP A 217 18.96 -3.69 -10.17
CA ASP A 217 19.91 -4.71 -10.62
C ASP A 217 19.35 -5.71 -11.63
N LYS A 218 18.05 -5.64 -11.98
CA LYS A 218 17.40 -6.60 -12.87
C LYS A 218 16.22 -6.02 -13.63
N LEU A 219 15.95 -6.60 -14.77
CA LEU A 219 14.76 -6.32 -15.54
C LEU A 219 13.58 -7.11 -14.96
N HIS A 220 12.41 -6.52 -15.00
CA HIS A 220 11.18 -7.27 -14.80
C HIS A 220 11.00 -8.29 -15.91
N ASP A 221 10.54 -9.49 -15.57
CA ASP A 221 10.01 -10.41 -16.55
C ASP A 221 8.87 -9.72 -17.33
N LEU A 222 8.72 -10.06 -18.61
CA LEU A 222 7.58 -9.60 -19.37
C LEU A 222 6.32 -10.15 -18.68
N ILE A 223 5.71 -9.35 -17.83
CA ILE A 223 4.47 -9.70 -17.16
C ILE A 223 3.36 -9.62 -18.20
N HIS A 224 3.18 -10.71 -18.93
CA HIS A 224 2.00 -10.96 -19.74
C HIS A 224 0.93 -11.64 -18.86
N THR A 225 0.57 -11.06 -17.73
CA THR A 225 -0.72 -11.37 -17.12
C THR A 225 -1.76 -10.65 -17.96
N THR A 226 -2.13 -11.28 -19.04
CA THR A 226 -3.30 -10.86 -19.82
C THR A 226 -4.54 -11.40 -19.10
N PRO A 227 -5.71 -10.80 -19.27
CA PRO A 227 -6.97 -11.40 -18.82
C PRO A 227 -7.10 -12.87 -19.25
N ASP A 228 -6.48 -13.25 -20.39
CA ASP A 228 -6.45 -14.63 -20.89
C ASP A 228 -5.68 -15.59 -19.98
N ASP A 229 -4.58 -15.16 -19.37
CA ASP A 229 -3.82 -16.02 -18.45
C ASP A 229 -4.61 -16.27 -17.15
N LEU A 230 -5.26 -15.23 -16.63
CA LEU A 230 -6.13 -15.36 -15.46
C LEU A 230 -7.33 -16.27 -15.77
N LEU A 231 -7.96 -16.10 -16.93
CA LEU A 231 -9.06 -16.95 -17.42
C LEU A 231 -8.63 -18.40 -17.50
N LYS A 232 -7.46 -18.69 -18.10
CA LYS A 232 -6.91 -20.05 -18.19
C LYS A 232 -6.79 -20.73 -16.83
N TRP A 233 -6.30 -20.02 -15.80
CA TRP A 233 -6.19 -20.58 -14.45
C TRP A 233 -7.57 -20.81 -13.81
N ILE A 234 -8.55 -19.91 -14.04
CA ILE A 234 -9.93 -20.10 -13.56
C ILE A 234 -10.57 -21.32 -14.22
N GLU A 235 -10.47 -21.43 -15.54
CA GLU A 235 -11.03 -22.57 -16.30
C GLU A 235 -10.40 -23.89 -15.86
N SER A 236 -9.08 -23.99 -15.88
CA SER A 236 -8.37 -25.19 -15.49
C SER A 236 -8.70 -25.61 -14.05
N THR A 237 -8.61 -24.68 -13.09
CA THR A 237 -8.80 -25.03 -11.68
C THR A 237 -10.26 -25.24 -11.33
N CYS A 238 -11.12 -24.26 -11.66
CA CYS A 238 -12.49 -24.27 -11.14
C CYS A 238 -13.47 -25.02 -12.05
N VAL A 239 -13.26 -25.01 -13.37
CA VAL A 239 -14.19 -25.67 -14.31
C VAL A 239 -13.76 -27.10 -14.57
N GLU A 240 -12.48 -27.35 -14.93
CA GLU A 240 -12.00 -28.70 -15.27
C GLU A 240 -11.73 -29.56 -14.04
N HIS A 241 -10.88 -29.08 -13.11
CA HIS A 241 -10.49 -29.84 -11.91
C HIS A 241 -11.53 -29.78 -10.79
N LYS A 242 -12.53 -28.87 -10.86
CA LYS A 242 -13.53 -28.63 -9.81
C LYS A 242 -12.88 -28.31 -8.45
N GLY A 243 -11.83 -27.52 -8.48
CA GLY A 243 -11.05 -27.07 -7.32
C GLY A 243 -11.25 -25.60 -6.99
N ASN A 244 -10.54 -25.11 -5.97
CA ASN A 244 -10.52 -23.74 -5.55
C ASN A 244 -9.25 -23.03 -6.08
N LEU A 245 -9.40 -21.83 -6.63
CA LEU A 245 -8.30 -20.97 -7.02
C LEU A 245 -8.08 -19.91 -5.92
N ILE A 246 -6.93 -19.97 -5.24
CA ILE A 246 -6.56 -19.02 -4.19
C ILE A 246 -5.54 -18.04 -4.75
N ILE A 247 -5.83 -16.76 -4.68
CA ILE A 247 -4.98 -15.68 -5.21
C ILE A 247 -4.54 -14.77 -4.06
N PRO A 248 -3.32 -14.93 -3.53
CA PRO A 248 -2.71 -13.96 -2.63
C PRO A 248 -2.52 -12.63 -3.37
N ALA A 249 -3.08 -11.54 -2.84
CA ALA A 249 -2.97 -10.23 -3.46
C ALA A 249 -2.86 -9.13 -2.40
N PHE A 250 -2.05 -8.09 -2.67
CA PHE A 250 -2.03 -6.90 -1.82
C PHE A 250 -3.38 -6.21 -1.84
N SER A 251 -3.80 -5.69 -0.69
CA SER A 251 -5.09 -5.01 -0.54
C SER A 251 -5.22 -3.76 -1.41
N VAL A 252 -4.11 -3.09 -1.68
CA VAL A 252 -4.03 -1.88 -2.52
C VAL A 252 -3.21 -2.18 -3.77
N GLY A 253 -3.72 -1.84 -4.93
CA GLY A 253 -3.11 -2.02 -6.23
C GLY A 253 -3.47 -3.36 -6.87
N ARG A 254 -2.81 -4.46 -6.47
CA ARG A 254 -2.95 -5.77 -7.13
C ARG A 254 -4.37 -6.35 -7.08
N THR A 255 -5.08 -6.24 -5.98
CA THR A 255 -6.49 -6.69 -5.90
C THR A 255 -7.34 -5.95 -6.92
N GLN A 256 -7.21 -4.65 -7.04
CA GLN A 256 -7.98 -3.84 -7.98
C GLN A 256 -7.62 -4.16 -9.44
N GLU A 257 -6.35 -4.43 -9.75
CA GLU A 257 -5.94 -4.89 -11.09
C GLU A 257 -6.65 -6.20 -11.46
N ILE A 258 -6.68 -7.19 -10.55
CA ILE A 258 -7.35 -8.47 -10.77
C ILE A 258 -8.87 -8.28 -10.94
N LEU A 259 -9.50 -7.46 -10.12
CA LEU A 259 -10.93 -7.14 -10.24
C LEU A 259 -11.24 -6.51 -11.59
N PHE A 260 -10.40 -5.59 -12.03
CA PHE A 260 -10.54 -4.96 -13.35
C PHE A 260 -10.43 -5.98 -14.49
N GLU A 261 -9.44 -6.89 -14.45
CA GLU A 261 -9.30 -7.96 -15.45
C GLU A 261 -10.52 -8.89 -15.46
N LEU A 262 -11.02 -9.26 -14.29
CA LEU A 262 -12.22 -10.12 -14.17
C LEU A 262 -13.47 -9.41 -14.71
N ASN A 263 -13.61 -8.11 -14.44
CA ASN A 263 -14.70 -7.32 -15.01
C ASN A 263 -14.62 -7.27 -16.55
N GLN A 264 -13.43 -7.08 -17.12
CA GLN A 264 -13.26 -7.13 -18.58
C GLN A 264 -13.70 -8.48 -19.16
N LEU A 265 -13.30 -9.60 -18.55
CA LEU A 265 -13.74 -10.93 -18.95
C LEU A 265 -15.27 -11.11 -18.82
N SER A 266 -15.88 -10.52 -17.80
CA SER A 266 -17.32 -10.53 -17.60
C SER A 266 -18.06 -9.76 -18.69
N LEU A 267 -17.62 -8.54 -19.02
CA LEU A 267 -18.16 -7.72 -20.10
C LEU A 267 -18.04 -8.41 -21.46
N GLU A 268 -16.94 -9.12 -21.70
CA GLU A 268 -16.71 -9.93 -22.88
C GLU A 268 -17.52 -11.25 -22.88
N LYS A 269 -18.26 -11.56 -21.81
CA LYS A 269 -19.01 -12.83 -21.58
C LYS A 269 -18.14 -14.07 -21.67
N ARG A 270 -16.88 -13.95 -21.24
CA ARG A 270 -15.88 -15.02 -21.21
C ARG A 270 -15.66 -15.60 -19.83
N LEU A 271 -16.04 -14.86 -18.78
CA LEU A 271 -15.88 -15.30 -17.39
C LEU A 271 -16.83 -16.47 -17.11
N PRO A 272 -16.36 -17.65 -16.66
CA PRO A 272 -17.22 -18.75 -16.27
C PRO A 272 -18.10 -18.37 -15.07
N HIS A 273 -19.30 -18.97 -14.95
CA HIS A 273 -20.19 -18.79 -13.81
C HIS A 273 -19.64 -19.47 -12.55
N ILE A 274 -18.55 -18.95 -12.02
CA ILE A 274 -17.87 -19.38 -10.80
C ILE A 274 -17.92 -18.23 -9.79
N PRO A 275 -18.31 -18.47 -8.52
CA PRO A 275 -18.30 -17.43 -7.51
C PRO A 275 -16.87 -16.95 -7.22
N ILE A 276 -16.70 -15.63 -7.16
CA ILE A 276 -15.44 -14.97 -6.89
C ILE A 276 -15.57 -14.18 -5.59
N TYR A 277 -14.67 -14.43 -4.66
CA TYR A 277 -14.69 -13.81 -3.34
C TYR A 277 -13.45 -12.95 -3.12
N VAL A 278 -13.65 -11.72 -2.66
CA VAL A 278 -12.58 -10.89 -2.09
C VAL A 278 -12.67 -11.01 -0.57
N ASP A 279 -11.77 -11.79 0.02
CA ASP A 279 -11.72 -11.99 1.47
C ASP A 279 -10.64 -11.10 2.11
N SER A 280 -10.89 -9.81 2.04
CA SER A 280 -10.08 -8.75 2.65
C SER A 280 -10.95 -7.50 2.82
N PRO A 281 -11.36 -7.14 4.05
CA PRO A 281 -12.08 -5.89 4.31
C PRO A 281 -11.33 -4.66 3.82
N LEU A 282 -10.02 -4.60 4.08
CA LEU A 282 -9.18 -3.51 3.60
C LEU A 282 -9.16 -3.40 2.06
N SER A 283 -9.18 -4.53 1.32
CA SER A 283 -9.25 -4.48 -0.14
C SER A 283 -10.56 -3.87 -0.63
N MET A 284 -11.67 -4.14 0.04
CA MET A 284 -12.96 -3.52 -0.25
C MET A 284 -12.89 -1.99 -0.03
N GLU A 285 -12.40 -1.56 1.11
CA GLU A 285 -12.28 -0.13 1.45
C GLU A 285 -11.34 0.59 0.49
N ALA A 286 -10.19 -0.03 0.15
CA ALA A 286 -9.24 0.52 -0.81
C ALA A 286 -9.85 0.65 -2.22
N THR A 287 -10.70 -0.30 -2.64
CA THR A 287 -11.44 -0.22 -3.91
C THR A 287 -12.41 0.95 -3.89
N GLU A 288 -13.14 1.15 -2.78
CA GLU A 288 -14.04 2.30 -2.64
C GLU A 288 -13.29 3.64 -2.61
N VAL A 289 -12.10 3.68 -2.01
CA VAL A 289 -11.23 4.87 -2.10
C VAL A 289 -10.80 5.11 -3.54
N LEU A 290 -10.34 4.08 -4.26
CA LEU A 290 -9.89 4.19 -5.66
C LEU A 290 -10.99 4.78 -6.55
N LYS A 291 -12.25 4.34 -6.42
CA LYS A 291 -13.40 4.83 -7.18
C LYS A 291 -13.67 6.33 -7.00
N LYS A 292 -13.27 6.92 -5.86
CA LYS A 292 -13.44 8.36 -5.59
C LYS A 292 -12.48 9.25 -6.41
N PHE A 293 -11.46 8.66 -7.05
CA PHE A 293 -10.41 9.41 -7.75
C PHE A 293 -10.27 9.04 -9.24
N PRO A 294 -11.34 9.06 -10.05
CA PRO A 294 -11.27 8.68 -11.46
C PRO A 294 -10.32 9.57 -12.29
N LYS A 295 -10.03 10.78 -11.80
CA LYS A 295 -9.05 11.68 -12.44
C LYS A 295 -7.61 11.12 -12.45
N TYR A 296 -7.28 10.10 -11.65
CA TYR A 296 -5.98 9.47 -11.60
C TYR A 296 -5.87 8.23 -12.51
N PHE A 297 -6.98 7.79 -13.06
CA PHE A 297 -7.01 6.66 -13.99
C PHE A 297 -6.39 7.02 -15.34
N ASN A 298 -5.83 6.02 -15.99
CA ASN A 298 -5.35 6.15 -17.36
C ASN A 298 -6.51 6.33 -18.36
N LYS A 299 -6.18 6.73 -19.58
CA LYS A 299 -7.18 6.99 -20.62
C LYS A 299 -8.02 5.76 -21.00
N LYS A 300 -7.50 4.54 -20.79
CA LYS A 300 -8.24 3.31 -21.09
C LYS A 300 -9.39 3.12 -20.10
N ILE A 301 -9.12 3.23 -18.81
CA ILE A 301 -10.16 3.14 -17.76
C ILE A 301 -11.17 4.27 -17.89
N GLN A 302 -10.72 5.51 -18.15
CA GLN A 302 -11.64 6.63 -18.34
C GLN A 302 -12.65 6.39 -19.48
N LYS A 303 -12.23 5.73 -20.58
CA LYS A 303 -13.15 5.33 -21.65
C LYS A 303 -14.11 4.20 -21.24
N ILE A 304 -13.65 3.28 -20.38
CA ILE A 304 -14.49 2.21 -19.87
C ILE A 304 -15.59 2.78 -18.97
N LEU A 305 -15.27 3.77 -18.14
CA LEU A 305 -16.25 4.48 -17.30
C LEU A 305 -17.35 5.20 -18.08
N GLU A 306 -17.21 5.37 -19.40
CA GLU A 306 -18.29 5.89 -20.25
C GLU A 306 -19.38 4.83 -20.56
N VAL A 307 -19.08 3.54 -20.36
CA VAL A 307 -19.98 2.40 -20.66
C VAL A 307 -20.21 1.46 -19.49
N ASP A 308 -19.40 1.55 -18.45
CA ASP A 308 -19.43 0.73 -17.25
C ASP A 308 -19.19 1.64 -16.04
N ASP A 309 -20.21 1.85 -15.23
CA ASP A 309 -20.17 2.76 -14.07
C ASP A 309 -19.21 2.26 -12.97
N ASP A 310 -18.92 0.95 -12.90
CA ASP A 310 -18.05 0.35 -11.90
C ASP A 310 -17.13 -0.74 -12.48
N PRO A 311 -15.96 -0.38 -12.99
CA PRO A 311 -15.02 -1.33 -13.60
C PRO A 311 -14.37 -2.31 -12.62
N PHE A 312 -14.73 -2.26 -11.34
CA PHE A 312 -14.24 -3.15 -10.27
C PHE A 312 -15.33 -4.03 -9.67
N ASP A 313 -16.55 -4.00 -10.24
CA ASP A 313 -17.67 -4.85 -9.84
C ASP A 313 -18.24 -5.60 -11.04
N PHE A 314 -18.69 -6.84 -10.84
CA PHE A 314 -19.27 -7.69 -11.88
C PHE A 314 -20.14 -8.78 -11.25
N GLU A 315 -21.01 -9.40 -12.05
CA GLU A 315 -21.87 -10.48 -11.60
C GLU A 315 -21.06 -11.67 -11.06
N GLY A 316 -21.37 -12.11 -9.84
CA GLY A 316 -20.69 -13.22 -9.17
C GLY A 316 -19.57 -12.80 -8.20
N LEU A 317 -19.18 -11.51 -8.17
CA LEU A 317 -18.26 -10.97 -7.16
C LEU A 317 -18.94 -10.81 -5.81
N ARG A 318 -18.24 -11.21 -4.74
CA ARG A 318 -18.71 -11.05 -3.35
C ARG A 318 -17.55 -10.63 -2.44
N TYR A 319 -17.80 -9.64 -1.60
CA TYR A 319 -16.87 -9.21 -0.56
C TYR A 319 -17.19 -9.88 0.78
N ILE A 320 -16.18 -10.46 1.41
CA ILE A 320 -16.27 -11.14 2.70
C ILE A 320 -15.84 -10.19 3.81
N LYS A 321 -16.73 -9.91 4.74
CA LYS A 321 -16.48 -8.93 5.80
C LYS A 321 -16.13 -9.60 7.12
N SER A 322 -16.86 -10.63 7.53
CA SER A 322 -16.67 -11.29 8.83
C SER A 322 -15.68 -12.45 8.78
N VAL A 323 -15.15 -12.81 9.96
CA VAL A 323 -14.27 -13.98 10.12
C VAL A 323 -15.06 -15.27 9.94
N GLU A 324 -16.34 -15.29 10.33
CA GLU A 324 -17.26 -16.41 10.19
C GLU A 324 -17.52 -16.74 8.73
N GLU A 325 -17.80 -15.73 7.90
CA GLU A 325 -17.93 -15.90 6.44
C GLU A 325 -16.63 -16.41 5.81
N SER A 326 -15.48 -15.86 6.22
CA SER A 326 -14.16 -16.30 5.74
C SER A 326 -13.88 -17.78 6.04
N LYS A 327 -14.27 -18.26 7.24
CA LYS A 327 -14.17 -19.67 7.60
C LYS A 327 -15.09 -20.55 6.77
N ALA A 328 -16.33 -20.11 6.54
CA ALA A 328 -17.30 -20.84 5.74
C ALA A 328 -16.85 -21.08 4.30
N LEU A 329 -16.03 -20.19 3.71
CA LEU A 329 -15.43 -20.42 2.39
C LEU A 329 -14.54 -21.66 2.33
N ASN A 330 -13.85 -22.00 3.42
CA ASN A 330 -13.00 -23.19 3.49
C ASN A 330 -13.81 -24.48 3.73
N GLU A 331 -15.03 -24.40 4.23
CA GLU A 331 -15.93 -25.52 4.47
C GLU A 331 -16.79 -25.84 3.24
N ASP A 332 -17.03 -24.84 2.40
CA ASP A 332 -17.79 -24.98 1.15
C ASP A 332 -16.94 -25.69 0.07
N LEU A 333 -17.43 -26.82 -0.40
CA LEU A 333 -16.75 -27.71 -1.37
C LEU A 333 -16.97 -27.29 -2.84
N HIS A 334 -17.80 -26.30 -3.13
CA HIS A 334 -18.02 -25.85 -4.50
C HIS A 334 -16.80 -25.08 -5.01
N PRO A 335 -16.42 -25.29 -6.28
CA PRO A 335 -15.35 -24.54 -6.91
C PRO A 335 -15.54 -23.03 -6.83
N LYS A 336 -14.51 -22.31 -6.48
CA LYS A 336 -14.53 -20.85 -6.31
C LYS A 336 -13.17 -20.22 -6.49
N VAL A 337 -13.14 -18.91 -6.75
CA VAL A 337 -11.95 -18.08 -6.68
C VAL A 337 -11.96 -17.30 -5.38
N ILE A 338 -10.84 -17.27 -4.65
CA ILE A 338 -10.67 -16.49 -3.43
C ILE A 338 -9.46 -15.57 -3.59
N ILE A 339 -9.69 -14.27 -3.65
CA ILE A 339 -8.67 -13.22 -3.64
C ILE A 339 -8.54 -12.74 -2.19
N SER A 340 -7.35 -12.82 -1.60
CA SER A 340 -7.19 -12.49 -0.18
C SER A 340 -5.81 -11.90 0.13
N ALA A 341 -5.73 -10.98 1.06
CA ALA A 341 -4.48 -10.37 1.54
C ALA A 341 -3.84 -11.24 2.67
N SER A 342 -2.52 -11.21 2.83
CA SER A 342 -1.52 -10.39 2.16
C SER A 342 -1.01 -11.02 0.86
N GLY A 343 -0.47 -10.18 -0.04
CA GLY A 343 0.10 -10.62 -1.32
C GLY A 343 1.33 -11.50 -1.15
N MET A 344 2.11 -11.33 -0.08
CA MET A 344 3.27 -12.16 0.24
C MET A 344 2.91 -13.49 0.92
N ALA A 345 1.63 -13.77 1.13
CA ALA A 345 1.11 -15.00 1.74
C ALA A 345 1.61 -15.30 3.17
N ASP A 346 2.24 -14.35 3.83
CA ASP A 346 2.88 -14.48 5.16
C ASP A 346 2.00 -14.00 6.32
N ALA A 347 0.96 -13.22 6.03
CA ALA A 347 0.03 -12.63 7.00
C ALA A 347 -1.43 -12.70 6.52
N GLY A 348 -2.37 -12.29 7.36
CA GLY A 348 -3.77 -12.13 7.01
C GLY A 348 -4.56 -13.42 6.81
N ARG A 349 -5.77 -13.26 6.25
CA ARG A 349 -6.72 -14.37 6.03
C ARG A 349 -6.23 -15.37 4.97
N VAL A 350 -5.45 -14.93 4.01
CA VAL A 350 -4.89 -15.78 2.94
C VAL A 350 -4.10 -16.98 3.47
N LYS A 351 -3.39 -16.85 4.62
CA LYS A 351 -2.69 -17.98 5.27
C LYS A 351 -3.62 -19.13 5.60
N HIS A 352 -4.83 -18.82 6.05
CA HIS A 352 -5.82 -19.83 6.39
C HIS A 352 -6.36 -20.49 5.11
N HIS A 353 -6.61 -19.72 4.06
CA HIS A 353 -7.03 -20.26 2.77
C HIS A 353 -5.95 -21.18 2.17
N ILE A 354 -4.68 -20.73 2.15
CA ILE A 354 -3.57 -21.58 1.67
C ILE A 354 -3.48 -22.87 2.48
N LYS A 355 -3.46 -22.77 3.82
CA LYS A 355 -3.37 -23.93 4.71
C LYS A 355 -4.47 -24.97 4.46
N ASN A 356 -5.70 -24.50 4.22
CA ASN A 356 -6.86 -25.41 4.03
C ASN A 356 -6.94 -25.98 2.59
N ASN A 357 -6.26 -25.37 1.63
CA ASN A 357 -6.38 -25.73 0.22
C ASN A 357 -5.14 -26.40 -0.38
N ILE A 358 -3.94 -26.16 0.16
CA ILE A 358 -2.67 -26.59 -0.45
C ILE A 358 -2.50 -28.11 -0.55
N SER A 359 -3.14 -28.88 0.32
CA SER A 359 -3.05 -30.36 0.30
C SER A 359 -3.94 -31.03 -0.73
N ASN A 360 -4.86 -30.30 -1.38
CA ASN A 360 -5.77 -30.85 -2.36
C ASN A 360 -5.25 -30.57 -3.78
N ALA A 361 -4.91 -31.64 -4.52
CA ALA A 361 -4.36 -31.54 -5.89
C ALA A 361 -5.31 -30.90 -6.93
N LYS A 362 -6.59 -30.71 -6.62
CA LYS A 362 -7.53 -30.00 -7.47
C LYS A 362 -7.42 -28.47 -7.35
N ASN A 363 -6.84 -27.99 -6.24
CA ASN A 363 -6.74 -26.58 -5.94
C ASN A 363 -5.47 -25.98 -6.52
N THR A 364 -5.52 -24.70 -6.82
CA THR A 364 -4.36 -23.92 -7.28
C THR A 364 -4.13 -22.72 -6.35
N ILE A 365 -2.87 -22.47 -6.02
CA ILE A 365 -2.41 -21.23 -5.39
C ILE A 365 -1.73 -20.43 -6.50
N LEU A 366 -2.32 -19.31 -6.91
CA LEU A 366 -1.81 -18.47 -8.00
C LEU A 366 -1.11 -17.22 -7.42
N LEU A 367 0.21 -17.21 -7.48
CA LEU A 367 1.01 -16.07 -7.07
C LEU A 367 1.04 -15.02 -8.20
N VAL A 368 0.53 -13.82 -7.93
CA VAL A 368 0.37 -12.74 -8.92
C VAL A 368 1.26 -11.52 -8.66
N GLY A 369 2.19 -11.65 -7.75
CA GLY A 369 3.11 -10.60 -7.34
C GLY A 369 4.40 -11.17 -6.75
N TYR A 370 5.24 -10.27 -6.25
CA TYR A 370 6.44 -10.66 -5.50
C TYR A 370 6.04 -11.36 -4.18
N CYS A 371 6.64 -12.53 -3.91
CA CYS A 371 6.45 -13.33 -2.70
C CYS A 371 7.79 -13.75 -2.12
#